data_0ac43a57b7d8e72314d4ac598f67e9ba
#
_entry.id   0ac43a57b7d8e72314d4ac598f67e9ba
#
_cell.length_a   1.000
_cell.length_b   1.000
_cell.length_c   1.000
_cell.angle_alpha   90.00
_cell.angle_beta   90.00
_cell.angle_gamma   90.00
#
_symmetry.space_group_name_H-M   'P 1'
#
loop_
_entity.id
_entity.type
_entity.pdbx_description
1 polymer ?
#
loop_
_entity_poly.entity_id
_entity_poly.type
_entity_poly.pdbx_seq_one_letter_code
_entity_poly.pdbx_strand_id
1 'polypeptide(L)' 'MKLCIVVPCYNESEVLPETVKRLTEKMSVLTDSGKLESGSKIVFVDDGSKDGTWELIEKYRLEFESVEGIKLSRNRG' A
#
# COMPACT_ATOMS: atom_id res chain seq x y z
N MET A 1 19.49 -1.51 -1.47
CA MET A 1 18.59 -1.33 -2.60
C MET A 1 17.24 -0.81 -2.15
N LYS A 2 16.80 0.27 -2.75
CA LYS A 2 15.47 0.76 -2.49
C LYS A 2 14.47 0.06 -3.38
N LEU A 3 13.30 -0.23 -2.82
CA LEU A 3 12.27 -0.96 -3.54
C LEU A 3 10.97 -0.18 -3.45
N CYS A 4 10.26 -0.12 -4.57
CA CYS A 4 8.92 0.45 -4.61
C CYS A 4 7.99 -0.62 -5.14
N ILE A 5 7.14 -1.13 -4.27
CA ILE A 5 6.17 -2.16 -4.65
C ILE A 5 4.87 -1.46 -4.99
N VAL A 6 4.35 -1.70 -6.19
CA VAL A 6 3.09 -1.10 -6.62
C VAL A 6 2.01 -2.18 -6.59
N VAL A 7 0.95 -1.93 -5.85
CA VAL A 7 -0.13 -2.89 -5.65
C VAL A 7 -1.44 -2.28 -6.15
N PRO A 8 -1.95 -2.73 -7.28
CA PRO A 8 -3.24 -2.24 -7.74
C PRO A 8 -4.37 -2.79 -6.89
N CYS A 9 -5.33 -1.95 -6.57
CA CYS A 9 -6.46 -2.31 -5.72
C CYS A 9 -7.76 -1.89 -6.37
N TYR A 10 -8.75 -2.76 -6.27
CA TYR A 10 -10.09 -2.43 -6.72
C TYR A 10 -11.10 -3.22 -5.92
N ASN A 11 -11.89 -2.52 -5.10
CA ASN A 11 -12.92 -3.14 -4.25
C ASN A 11 -12.34 -4.28 -3.42
N GLU A 12 -11.23 -4.01 -2.74
CA GLU A 12 -10.52 -5.04 -1.98
C GLU A 12 -10.48 -4.75 -0.49
N SER A 13 -11.49 -4.05 0.02
CA SER A 13 -11.49 -3.66 1.44
C SER A 13 -11.43 -4.86 2.37
N GLU A 14 -11.97 -6.01 1.95
CA GLU A 14 -11.97 -7.19 2.81
C GLU A 14 -10.59 -7.82 2.95
N VAL A 15 -9.78 -7.77 1.89
CA VAL A 15 -8.47 -8.43 1.93
C VAL A 15 -7.34 -7.45 2.18
N LEU A 16 -7.59 -6.16 2.06
CA LEU A 16 -6.54 -5.17 2.16
C LEU A 16 -5.83 -5.17 3.51
N PRO A 17 -6.53 -5.31 4.64
CA PRO A 17 -5.82 -5.35 5.93
C PRO A 17 -4.78 -6.45 6.00
N GLU A 18 -5.11 -7.62 5.49
CA GLU A 18 -4.16 -8.73 5.49
C GLU A 18 -3.00 -8.45 4.55
N THR A 19 -3.30 -7.89 3.37
CA THR A 19 -2.26 -7.56 2.41
C THR A 19 -1.28 -6.55 2.97
N VAL A 20 -1.78 -5.49 3.60
CA VAL A 20 -0.93 -4.48 4.21
C VAL A 20 -0.06 -5.10 5.29
N LYS A 21 -0.66 -5.94 6.14
CA LYS A 21 0.08 -6.56 7.23
C LYS A 21 1.21 -7.42 6.68
N ARG A 22 0.94 -8.25 5.69
CA ARG A 22 1.95 -9.14 5.13
C ARG A 22 3.08 -8.38 4.46
N LEU A 23 2.74 -7.36 3.69
CA LEU A 23 3.75 -6.60 2.97
C LEU A 23 4.61 -5.77 3.89
N THR A 24 4.00 -5.14 4.90
CA THR A 24 4.78 -4.32 5.83
C THR A 24 5.68 -5.19 6.68
N GLU A 25 5.22 -6.37 7.10
CA GLU A 25 6.05 -7.30 7.86
C GLU A 25 7.23 -7.76 7.04
N LYS A 26 6.99 -8.14 5.80
CA LYS A 26 8.06 -8.61 4.94
C LYS A 26 9.07 -7.50 4.67
N MET A 27 8.61 -6.30 4.43
CA MET A 27 9.50 -5.18 4.19
C MET A 27 10.34 -4.88 5.42
N SER A 28 9.74 -4.98 6.61
CA SER A 28 10.48 -4.77 7.84
C SER A 28 11.59 -5.80 8.01
N VAL A 29 11.29 -7.07 7.75
CA VAL A 29 12.29 -8.13 7.85
C VAL A 29 13.44 -7.88 6.87
N LEU A 30 13.12 -7.51 5.64
CA LEU A 30 14.15 -7.27 4.63
C LEU A 30 14.99 -6.04 4.98
N THR A 31 14.38 -5.02 5.54
CA THR A 31 15.12 -3.83 5.95
C THR A 31 16.04 -4.15 7.12
N ASP A 32 15.52 -4.89 8.10
CA ASP A 32 16.31 -5.26 9.27
C ASP A 32 17.50 -6.14 8.92
N SER A 33 17.36 -6.98 7.90
CA SER A 33 18.44 -7.86 7.48
C SER A 33 19.43 -7.17 6.55
N GLY A 34 19.20 -5.91 6.22
CA GLY A 34 20.07 -5.14 5.38
C GLY A 34 19.89 -5.36 3.89
N LYS A 35 18.86 -6.11 3.51
CA LYS A 35 18.61 -6.38 2.09
C LYS A 35 17.89 -5.24 1.39
N LEU A 36 17.16 -4.42 2.14
CA LEU A 36 16.49 -3.25 1.59
C LEU A 36 16.95 -2.02 2.36
N GLU A 37 17.06 -0.91 1.66
CA GLU A 37 17.36 0.36 2.29
C GLU A 37 16.09 0.94 2.89
N SER A 38 16.26 1.69 3.97
CA SER A 38 15.13 2.45 4.50
C SER A 38 14.68 3.45 3.44
N GLY A 39 13.39 3.72 3.41
CA GLY A 39 12.82 4.55 2.37
C GLY A 39 12.19 3.75 1.25
N SER A 40 12.30 2.42 1.28
CA SER A 40 11.52 1.59 0.38
C SER A 40 10.04 1.77 0.68
N LYS A 41 9.21 1.69 -0.35
CA LYS A 41 7.80 2.03 -0.24
C LYS A 41 6.90 0.97 -0.84
N ILE A 42 5.71 0.87 -0.28
CA ILE A 42 4.62 0.08 -0.84
C ILE A 42 3.54 1.07 -1.27
N VAL A 43 3.22 1.08 -2.56
CA VAL A 43 2.28 2.04 -3.12
C VAL A 43 1.01 1.30 -3.52
N PHE A 44 -0.08 1.60 -2.84
CA PHE A 44 -1.38 1.05 -3.19
C PHE A 44 -2.09 2.00 -4.14
N VAL A 45 -2.48 1.49 -5.29
CA VAL A 45 -3.13 2.30 -6.32
C VAL A 45 -4.60 1.88 -6.38
N ASP A 46 -5.47 2.79 -5.98
CA ASP A 46 -6.92 2.52 -5.99
C ASP A 46 -7.49 2.94 -7.34
N ASP A 47 -8.03 1.97 -8.04
CA ASP A 47 -8.56 2.19 -9.39
C ASP A 47 -10.09 2.32 -9.34
N GLY A 48 -10.57 3.31 -8.60
CA GLY A 48 -12.00 3.64 -8.59
C GLY A 48 -12.85 2.73 -7.74
N SER A 49 -12.32 2.26 -6.61
CA SER A 49 -13.08 1.40 -5.71
C SER A 49 -14.33 2.09 -5.20
N LYS A 50 -15.40 1.31 -5.03
CA LYS A 50 -16.67 1.82 -4.52
C LYS A 50 -16.94 1.37 -3.10
N ASP A 51 -16.11 0.48 -2.57
CA ASP A 51 -16.22 0.08 -1.16
C ASP A 51 -15.27 0.96 -0.34
N GLY A 52 -14.88 0.52 0.84
CA GLY A 52 -14.01 1.29 1.71
C GLY A 52 -12.53 1.15 1.43
N THR A 53 -12.14 0.67 0.25
CA THR A 53 -10.73 0.41 -0.06
C THR A 53 -9.88 1.66 0.10
N TRP A 54 -10.32 2.79 -0.48
CA TRP A 54 -9.50 3.99 -0.41
C TRP A 54 -9.36 4.50 1.02
N GLU A 55 -10.43 4.46 1.79
CA GLU A 55 -10.37 4.89 3.19
C GLU A 55 -9.38 4.05 3.99
N LEU A 56 -9.30 2.75 3.69
CA LEU A 56 -8.32 1.89 4.35
C LEU A 56 -6.90 2.25 3.94
N ILE A 57 -6.70 2.52 2.66
CA ILE A 57 -5.37 2.93 2.18
C ILE A 57 -4.94 4.20 2.90
N GLU A 58 -5.83 5.17 3.03
CA GLU A 58 -5.52 6.41 3.75
C GLU A 58 -5.17 6.13 5.19
N LYS A 59 -5.91 5.23 5.84
CA LYS A 59 -5.63 4.87 7.22
C LYS A 59 -4.25 4.27 7.34
N TYR A 60 -3.90 3.34 6.47
CA TYR A 60 -2.60 2.67 6.55
C TYR A 60 -1.47 3.59 6.15
N ARG A 61 -1.72 4.54 5.27
CA ARG A 61 -0.71 5.53 4.92
C ARG A 61 -0.29 6.35 6.14
N LEU A 62 -1.25 6.65 6.99
CA LEU A 62 -0.96 7.40 8.21
C LEU A 62 -0.32 6.53 9.27
N GLU A 63 -0.58 5.23 9.24
CA GLU A 63 -0.10 4.30 10.25
C GLU A 63 1.32 3.80 9.95
N PHE A 64 1.64 3.61 8.69
CA PHE A 64 2.94 3.06 8.27
C PHE A 64 3.64 4.05 7.34
N GLU A 65 4.85 4.42 7.72
CA GLU A 65 5.64 5.34 6.90
C GLU A 65 5.95 4.79 5.52
N SER A 66 6.06 3.48 5.41
CA SER A 66 6.40 2.83 4.15
C SER A 66 5.21 2.68 3.21
N VAL A 67 4.00 3.04 3.64
CA VAL A 67 2.80 2.87 2.83
C VAL A 67 2.42 4.19 2.20
N GLU A 68 2.22 4.16 0.88
CA GLU A 68 1.73 5.30 0.12
C GLU A 68 0.45 4.91 -0.59
N GLY A 69 -0.33 5.90 -0.98
CA GLY A 69 -1.57 5.65 -1.68
C GLY A 69 -1.75 6.58 -2.86
N ILE A 70 -2.23 6.05 -3.96
CA ILE A 70 -2.58 6.82 -5.13
C ILE A 70 -4.02 6.47 -5.50
N LYS A 71 -4.84 7.49 -5.63
CA LYS A 71 -6.22 7.28 -6.05
C LYS A 71 -6.36 7.74 -7.49
N LEU A 72 -6.66 6.80 -8.36
CA LEU A 72 -6.88 7.13 -9.76
C LEU A 72 -8.31 7.60 -9.95
N SER A 73 -8.46 8.73 -10.58
CA SER A 73 -9.79 9.25 -10.85
C SER A 73 -10.31 8.60 -12.13
N ARG A 74 -11.45 7.94 -11.99
CA ARG A 74 -12.11 7.35 -13.15
C ARG A 74 -13.19 8.27 -13.67
N ASN A 75 -13.22 9.45 -13.16
CA ASN A 75 -14.24 10.41 -13.59
C ASN A 75 -13.96 10.84 -15.02
N ARG A 76 -14.84 10.47 -15.88
CA ARG A 76 -14.67 10.75 -17.29
C ARG A 76 -15.45 11.96 -17.72
N GLY A 77 -16.06 12.59 -16.80
CA GLY A 77 -16.82 13.80 -17.12
C GLY A 77 -17.87 13.56 -18.14
#